data_2cd80b6eafa9375eca116f2079524bdc
#
_entry.id   2cd80b6eafa9375eca116f2079524bdc
#
_cell.length_a   1.000
_cell.length_b   1.000
_cell.length_c   1.000
_cell.angle_alpha   90.00
_cell.angle_beta   90.00
_cell.angle_gamma   90.00
#
_symmetry.space_group_name_H-M   'P 1'
#
loop_
_entity.id
_entity.type
_entity.pdbx_description
1 polymer ?
#
loop_
_entity_poly.entity_id
_entity_poly.type
_entity_poly.pdbx_seq_one_letter_code
_entity_poly.pdbx_strand_id
1 'polypeptide(L)'
;MKIQHFQHIFRATVLAALVSSSMQSFAQPTDEVVAIVDDSVILKSDLVQGIAETEHQLKAQNKTVPPQQYLQMQVLDQLIVRQAQLEQVKRYGIKPDEKSLNAAVLKVANQSGASTLEAFQQKLDAYIEEAKQTWD
;
A
#
# COMPACT_ATOMS: atom_id res chain seq x y z
N MET A 1 25.42 -36.59 49.25
CA MET A 1 26.16 -35.50 48.58
C MET A 1 26.07 -35.57 47.05
N LYS A 2 24.95 -36.06 46.48
CA LYS A 2 24.76 -36.19 45.00
C LYS A 2 23.55 -35.44 44.43
N ILE A 3 22.73 -34.80 45.25
CA ILE A 3 21.49 -34.14 44.80
C ILE A 3 21.72 -32.68 44.36
N GLN A 4 22.74 -32.02 44.88
CA GLN A 4 23.00 -30.60 44.53
C GLN A 4 23.55 -30.41 43.12
N HIS A 5 24.31 -31.36 42.58
CA HIS A 5 24.82 -31.25 41.20
C HIS A 5 23.73 -31.41 40.14
N PHE A 6 22.65 -32.13 40.45
CA PHE A 6 21.55 -32.33 39.51
C PHE A 6 20.70 -31.04 39.31
N GLN A 7 20.56 -30.24 40.35
CA GLN A 7 19.82 -28.99 40.29
C GLN A 7 20.54 -27.90 39.47
N HIS A 8 21.87 -27.90 39.46
CA HIS A 8 22.64 -26.93 38.68
C HIS A 8 22.63 -27.24 37.15
N ILE A 9 22.63 -28.51 36.79
CA ILE A 9 22.55 -28.96 35.40
C ILE A 9 21.17 -28.66 34.83
N PHE A 10 20.09 -28.86 35.62
CA PHE A 10 18.74 -28.60 35.19
C PHE A 10 18.45 -27.08 35.02
N ARG A 11 19.09 -26.25 35.84
CA ARG A 11 18.98 -24.76 35.70
C ARG A 11 19.74 -24.22 34.50
N ALA A 12 20.87 -24.82 34.16
CA ALA A 12 21.66 -24.40 33.01
C ALA A 12 21.00 -24.77 31.68
N THR A 13 20.32 -25.91 31.58
CA THR A 13 19.60 -26.33 30.38
C THR A 13 18.32 -25.52 30.12
N VAL A 14 17.60 -25.09 31.16
CA VAL A 14 16.39 -24.24 31.01
C VAL A 14 16.76 -22.82 30.56
N LEU A 15 17.91 -22.29 31.02
CA LEU A 15 18.36 -20.95 30.60
C LEU A 15 18.83 -20.92 29.13
N ALA A 16 19.42 -22.01 28.63
CA ALA A 16 19.85 -22.11 27.22
C ALA A 16 18.68 -22.23 26.23
N ALA A 17 17.55 -22.80 26.65
CA ALA A 17 16.35 -22.94 25.82
C ALA A 17 15.58 -21.63 25.62
N LEU A 18 15.74 -20.64 26.50
CA LEU A 18 15.06 -19.35 26.44
C LEU A 18 15.73 -18.34 25.50
N VAL A 19 16.98 -18.54 25.08
CA VAL A 19 17.71 -17.62 24.20
C VAL A 19 17.50 -17.95 22.71
N SER A 20 16.96 -19.13 22.40
CA SER A 20 16.79 -19.58 21.00
C SER A 20 15.51 -19.08 20.31
N SER A 21 14.63 -18.34 20.99
CA SER A 21 13.27 -18.01 20.50
C SER A 21 13.13 -16.62 19.86
N SER A 22 14.19 -15.85 19.65
CA SER A 22 14.08 -14.43 19.31
C SER A 22 14.67 -14.01 17.96
N MET A 23 14.78 -14.93 16.99
CA MET A 23 15.12 -14.54 15.59
C MET A 23 14.03 -14.97 14.61
N GLN A 24 12.80 -14.52 14.83
CA GLN A 24 11.87 -14.38 13.73
C GLN A 24 12.17 -13.02 13.07
N SER A 25 13.15 -13.00 12.18
CA SER A 25 13.25 -11.93 11.17
C SER A 25 11.98 -12.01 10.34
N PHE A 26 11.05 -11.11 10.60
CA PHE A 26 10.00 -10.79 9.64
C PHE A 26 10.71 -10.18 8.41
N ALA A 27 11.09 -11.02 7.46
CA ALA A 27 11.45 -10.57 6.13
C ALA A 27 10.18 -9.92 5.57
N GLN A 28 10.09 -8.60 5.62
CA GLN A 28 9.04 -7.89 4.90
C GLN A 28 9.20 -8.25 3.43
N PRO A 29 8.12 -8.67 2.75
CA PRO A 29 8.20 -8.96 1.34
C PRO A 29 8.70 -7.68 0.64
N THR A 30 9.90 -7.74 0.07
CA THR A 30 10.43 -6.66 -0.75
C THR A 30 9.56 -6.57 -1.98
N ASP A 31 8.94 -5.40 -2.22
CA ASP A 31 8.09 -5.20 -3.39
C ASP A 31 8.93 -5.27 -4.67
N GLU A 32 8.38 -5.89 -5.70
CA GLU A 32 9.08 -6.15 -6.96
C GLU A 32 8.91 -4.96 -7.90
N VAL A 33 10.01 -4.50 -8.52
CA VAL A 33 9.98 -3.46 -9.55
C VAL A 33 9.51 -4.08 -10.86
N VAL A 34 8.39 -3.60 -11.41
CA VAL A 34 7.81 -4.09 -12.68
C VAL A 34 8.12 -3.18 -13.85
N ALA A 35 8.44 -1.90 -13.61
CA ALA A 35 8.90 -0.97 -14.65
C ALA A 35 9.75 0.15 -14.04
N ILE A 36 10.61 0.75 -14.87
CA ILE A 36 11.41 1.94 -14.53
C ILE A 36 11.05 3.03 -15.54
N VAL A 37 10.72 4.20 -15.06
CA VAL A 37 10.34 5.37 -15.86
C VAL A 37 11.17 6.55 -15.41
N ASP A 38 12.20 6.90 -16.18
CA ASP A 38 13.18 7.93 -15.81
C ASP A 38 13.85 7.60 -14.46
N ASP A 39 13.70 8.47 -13.46
CA ASP A 39 14.23 8.28 -12.10
C ASP A 39 13.23 7.64 -11.12
N SER A 40 12.08 7.18 -11.61
CA SER A 40 11.01 6.59 -10.82
C SER A 40 10.78 5.12 -11.16
N VAL A 41 10.29 4.36 -10.19
CA VAL A 41 9.95 2.95 -10.35
C VAL A 41 8.45 2.73 -10.20
N ILE A 42 7.92 1.73 -10.88
CA ILE A 42 6.57 1.20 -10.70
C ILE A 42 6.71 -0.15 -10.02
N LEU A 43 6.04 -0.32 -8.90
CA LEU A 43 6.10 -1.54 -8.10
C LEU A 43 4.98 -2.51 -8.49
N LYS A 44 5.18 -3.77 -8.16
CA LYS A 44 4.17 -4.81 -8.38
C LYS A 44 2.89 -4.53 -7.58
N SER A 45 3.01 -3.99 -6.37
CA SER A 45 1.87 -3.56 -5.57
C SER A 45 1.04 -2.49 -6.28
N ASP A 46 1.68 -1.50 -6.94
CA ASP A 46 0.98 -0.47 -7.72
C ASP A 46 0.19 -1.09 -8.88
N LEU A 47 0.81 -2.05 -9.57
CA LEU A 47 0.16 -2.76 -10.67
C LEU A 47 -1.05 -3.58 -10.18
N VAL A 48 -0.91 -4.33 -9.10
CA VAL A 48 -2.00 -5.13 -8.51
C VAL A 48 -3.15 -4.23 -8.07
N GLN A 49 -2.86 -3.12 -7.41
CA GLN A 49 -3.86 -2.14 -7.01
C GLN A 49 -4.57 -1.53 -8.23
N GLY A 50 -3.83 -1.10 -9.25
CA GLY A 50 -4.41 -0.54 -10.47
C GLY A 50 -5.31 -1.51 -11.22
N ILE A 51 -4.97 -2.81 -11.24
CA ILE A 51 -5.81 -3.87 -11.80
C ILE A 51 -7.12 -3.96 -11.02
N ALA A 52 -7.05 -4.05 -9.69
CA ALA A 52 -8.22 -4.16 -8.83
C ALA A 52 -9.17 -2.95 -8.99
N GLU A 53 -8.63 -1.74 -9.03
CA GLU A 53 -9.39 -0.51 -9.27
C GLU A 53 -10.09 -0.53 -10.64
N THR A 54 -9.35 -0.93 -11.70
CA THR A 54 -9.90 -0.99 -13.06
C THR A 54 -11.01 -2.05 -13.17
N GLU A 55 -10.82 -3.22 -12.56
CA GLU A 55 -11.86 -4.24 -12.49
C GLU A 55 -13.11 -3.74 -11.77
N HIS A 56 -12.93 -3.08 -10.63
CA HIS A 56 -14.04 -2.51 -9.87
C HIS A 56 -14.82 -1.48 -10.69
N GLN A 57 -14.12 -0.58 -11.39
CA GLN A 57 -14.74 0.43 -12.25
C GLN A 57 -15.51 -0.19 -13.42
N LEU A 58 -14.95 -1.21 -14.08
CA LEU A 58 -15.63 -1.91 -15.18
C LEU A 58 -16.90 -2.60 -14.70
N LYS A 59 -16.83 -3.30 -13.55
CA LYS A 59 -18.00 -3.96 -12.93
C LYS A 59 -19.08 -2.94 -12.54
N ALA A 60 -18.68 -1.81 -11.94
CA ALA A 60 -19.61 -0.73 -11.57
C ALA A 60 -20.32 -0.10 -12.78
N GLN A 61 -19.67 -0.12 -13.96
CA GLN A 61 -20.24 0.36 -15.23
C GLN A 61 -20.96 -0.73 -16.03
N ASN A 62 -21.15 -1.93 -15.46
CA ASN A 62 -21.70 -3.12 -16.13
C ASN A 62 -20.93 -3.49 -17.42
N LYS A 63 -19.65 -3.22 -17.48
CA LYS A 63 -18.76 -3.60 -18.59
C LYS A 63 -18.11 -4.95 -18.33
N THR A 64 -17.84 -5.68 -19.40
CA THR A 64 -17.11 -6.94 -19.32
C THR A 64 -15.65 -6.69 -18.94
N VAL A 65 -15.14 -7.42 -17.94
CA VAL A 65 -13.73 -7.39 -17.56
C VAL A 65 -12.93 -8.19 -18.60
N PRO A 66 -11.89 -7.59 -19.22
CA PRO A 66 -11.02 -8.31 -20.15
C PRO A 66 -10.26 -9.46 -19.46
N PRO A 67 -9.71 -10.43 -20.24
CA PRO A 67 -8.83 -11.44 -19.69
C PRO A 67 -7.67 -10.79 -18.91
N GLN A 68 -7.27 -11.41 -17.79
CA GLN A 68 -6.33 -10.85 -16.83
C GLN A 68 -5.02 -10.37 -17.48
N GLN A 69 -4.49 -11.11 -18.44
CA GLN A 69 -3.26 -10.75 -19.14
C GLN A 69 -3.38 -9.41 -19.90
N TYR A 70 -4.51 -9.19 -20.58
CA TYR A 70 -4.76 -7.92 -21.28
C TYR A 70 -4.95 -6.76 -20.30
N LEU A 71 -5.71 -7.01 -19.23
CA LEU A 71 -5.93 -6.00 -18.20
C LEU A 71 -4.61 -5.59 -17.53
N GLN A 72 -3.73 -6.55 -17.23
CA GLN A 72 -2.42 -6.29 -16.65
C GLN A 72 -1.56 -5.43 -17.58
N MET A 73 -1.49 -5.75 -18.88
CA MET A 73 -0.75 -4.95 -19.86
C MET A 73 -1.31 -3.53 -19.96
N GLN A 74 -2.64 -3.40 -20.08
CA GLN A 74 -3.29 -2.09 -20.20
C GLN A 74 -3.07 -1.22 -18.96
N VAL A 75 -3.16 -1.79 -17.77
CA VAL A 75 -2.93 -1.06 -16.51
C VAL A 75 -1.46 -0.67 -16.38
N LEU A 76 -0.52 -1.56 -16.73
CA LEU A 76 0.91 -1.23 -16.71
C LEU A 76 1.23 -0.07 -17.65
N ASP A 77 0.71 -0.09 -18.87
CA ASP A 77 0.88 1.01 -19.83
C ASP A 77 0.34 2.33 -19.29
N GLN A 78 -0.83 2.30 -18.65
CA GLN A 78 -1.41 3.51 -18.02
C GLN A 78 -0.54 4.03 -16.87
N LEU A 79 0.02 3.15 -16.05
CA LEU A 79 0.92 3.54 -14.96
C LEU A 79 2.21 4.17 -15.52
N ILE A 80 2.79 3.58 -16.57
CA ILE A 80 4.00 4.11 -17.23
C ILE A 80 3.72 5.50 -17.80
N VAL A 81 2.64 5.68 -18.54
CA VAL A 81 2.27 6.99 -19.12
C VAL A 81 2.04 8.03 -18.02
N ARG A 82 1.32 7.67 -16.96
CA ARG A 82 1.10 8.55 -15.80
C ARG A 82 2.41 8.96 -15.15
N GLN A 83 3.31 8.00 -14.92
CA GLN A 83 4.61 8.28 -14.30
C GLN A 83 5.48 9.20 -15.19
N ALA A 84 5.51 8.96 -16.51
CA ALA A 84 6.22 9.82 -17.46
C ALA A 84 5.67 11.26 -17.47
N GLN A 85 4.36 11.42 -17.37
CA GLN A 85 3.74 12.74 -17.25
C GLN A 85 4.13 13.45 -15.95
N LEU A 86 4.15 12.72 -14.83
CA LEU A 86 4.58 13.27 -13.54
C LEU A 86 6.05 13.70 -13.55
N GLU A 87 6.93 12.92 -14.19
CA GLU A 87 8.33 13.30 -14.34
C GLU A 87 8.49 14.58 -15.19
N GLN A 88 7.69 14.75 -16.25
CA GLN A 88 7.67 16.00 -17.01
C GLN A 88 7.21 17.18 -16.17
N VAL A 89 6.13 17.03 -15.37
CA VAL A 89 5.64 18.07 -14.46
C VAL A 89 6.74 18.49 -13.47
N LYS A 90 7.46 17.52 -12.89
CA LYS A 90 8.60 17.79 -12.00
C LYS A 90 9.72 18.54 -12.72
N ARG A 91 10.08 18.12 -13.93
CA ARG A 91 11.13 18.74 -14.76
C ARG A 91 10.83 20.20 -15.11
N TYR A 92 9.56 20.51 -15.41
CA TYR A 92 9.14 21.87 -15.67
C TYR A 92 8.91 22.72 -14.42
N GLY A 93 9.10 22.14 -13.24
CA GLY A 93 8.91 22.83 -11.97
C GLY A 93 7.47 23.29 -11.72
N ILE A 94 6.51 22.64 -12.39
CA ILE A 94 5.07 22.96 -12.24
C ILE A 94 4.65 22.50 -10.84
N LYS A 95 4.30 23.47 -10.00
CA LYS A 95 3.70 23.19 -8.68
C LYS A 95 2.22 23.52 -8.75
N PRO A 96 1.35 22.62 -8.25
CA PRO A 96 -0.06 22.96 -8.12
C PRO A 96 -0.17 24.13 -7.13
N ASP A 97 -0.97 25.14 -7.49
CA ASP A 97 -1.31 26.19 -6.55
C ASP A 97 -2.30 25.65 -5.49
N GLU A 98 -2.15 26.07 -4.23
CA GLU A 98 -2.95 25.56 -3.12
C GLU A 98 -4.45 25.76 -3.34
N LYS A 99 -4.85 26.84 -4.01
CA LYS A 99 -6.26 27.13 -4.31
C LYS A 99 -6.84 26.10 -5.28
N SER A 100 -6.10 25.79 -6.34
CA SER A 100 -6.49 24.77 -7.32
C SER A 100 -6.52 23.36 -6.70
N LEU A 101 -5.56 23.06 -5.84
CA LEU A 101 -5.52 21.79 -5.11
C LEU A 101 -6.73 21.66 -4.17
N ASN A 102 -7.01 22.67 -3.36
CA ASN A 102 -8.15 22.68 -2.45
C ASN A 102 -9.49 22.58 -3.21
N ALA A 103 -9.62 23.25 -4.35
CA ALA A 103 -10.81 23.15 -5.19
C ALA A 103 -10.99 21.71 -5.75
N ALA A 104 -9.91 21.07 -6.16
CA ALA A 104 -9.96 19.69 -6.64
C ALA A 104 -10.34 18.71 -5.52
N VAL A 105 -9.75 18.86 -4.33
CA VAL A 105 -10.09 18.03 -3.16
C VAL A 105 -11.54 18.26 -2.73
N LEU A 106 -12.04 19.50 -2.70
CA LEU A 106 -13.44 19.80 -2.42
C LEU A 106 -14.38 19.14 -3.42
N LYS A 107 -14.02 19.10 -4.70
CA LYS A 107 -14.82 18.40 -5.71
C LYS A 107 -14.95 16.91 -5.42
N VAL A 108 -13.87 16.26 -5.02
CA VAL A 108 -13.87 14.84 -4.62
C VAL A 108 -14.67 14.65 -3.31
N ALA A 109 -14.49 15.56 -2.33
CA ALA A 109 -15.23 15.55 -1.08
C ALA A 109 -16.75 15.61 -1.31
N ASN A 110 -17.19 16.52 -2.17
CA ASN A 110 -18.60 16.67 -2.54
C ASN A 110 -19.15 15.41 -3.22
N GLN A 111 -18.37 14.76 -4.08
CA GLN A 111 -18.76 13.48 -4.72
C GLN A 111 -18.91 12.34 -3.69
N SER A 112 -18.14 12.37 -2.60
CA SER A 112 -18.24 11.42 -1.49
C SER A 112 -19.30 11.81 -0.44
N GLY A 113 -20.05 12.90 -0.67
CA GLY A 113 -21.08 13.39 0.22
C GLY A 113 -20.55 14.15 1.44
N ALA A 114 -19.33 14.72 1.34
CA ALA A 114 -18.78 15.63 2.34
C ALA A 114 -18.83 17.05 1.80
N SER A 115 -19.44 17.98 2.53
CA SER A 115 -19.61 19.37 2.13
C SER A 115 -18.42 20.28 2.45
N THR A 116 -17.49 19.81 3.30
CA THR A 116 -16.26 20.54 3.70
C THR A 116 -15.06 19.61 3.71
N LEU A 117 -13.86 20.19 3.67
CA LEU A 117 -12.62 19.43 3.76
C LEU A 117 -12.48 18.71 5.10
N GLU A 118 -12.91 19.34 6.19
CA GLU A 118 -12.87 18.76 7.53
C GLU A 118 -13.80 17.54 7.62
N ALA A 119 -15.02 17.65 7.08
CA ALA A 119 -15.96 16.52 7.04
C ALA A 119 -15.45 15.38 6.16
N PHE A 120 -14.73 15.70 5.08
CA PHE A 120 -14.08 14.70 4.23
C PHE A 120 -12.95 14.00 4.95
N GLN A 121 -12.10 14.74 5.66
CA GLN A 121 -11.01 14.18 6.45
C GLN A 121 -11.53 13.25 7.55
N GLN A 122 -12.56 13.65 8.29
CA GLN A 122 -13.19 12.79 9.29
C GLN A 122 -13.73 11.48 8.70
N LYS A 123 -14.32 11.52 7.50
CA LYS A 123 -14.75 10.32 6.81
C LYS A 123 -13.57 9.42 6.43
N LEU A 124 -12.48 9.98 5.90
CA LEU A 124 -11.27 9.22 5.58
C LEU A 124 -10.67 8.56 6.82
N ASP A 125 -10.57 9.29 7.93
CA ASP A 125 -10.05 8.76 9.18
C ASP A 125 -10.91 7.59 9.70
N ALA A 126 -12.24 7.72 9.60
CA ALA A 126 -13.16 6.65 9.97
C ALA A 126 -12.98 5.39 9.08
N TYR A 127 -12.83 5.56 7.77
CA TYR A 127 -12.55 4.44 6.86
C TYR A 127 -11.21 3.77 7.15
N ILE A 128 -10.18 4.54 7.48
CA ILE A 128 -8.87 4.02 7.82
C ILE A 128 -8.94 3.20 9.11
N GLU A 129 -9.65 3.68 10.13
CA GLU A 129 -9.83 2.94 11.39
C GLU A 129 -10.66 1.65 11.20
N GLU A 130 -11.72 1.69 10.41
CA GLU A 130 -12.50 0.51 10.08
C GLU A 130 -11.67 -0.52 9.29
N ALA A 131 -10.88 -0.06 8.33
CA ALA A 131 -9.98 -0.92 7.57
C ALA A 131 -8.93 -1.59 8.47
N LYS A 132 -8.33 -0.89 9.42
CA LYS A 132 -7.37 -1.46 10.37
C LYS A 132 -7.98 -2.57 11.22
N GLN A 133 -9.23 -2.41 11.68
CA GLN A 133 -9.92 -3.42 12.50
C GLN A 133 -10.28 -4.69 11.71
N THR A 134 -10.33 -4.62 10.38
CA THR A 134 -10.69 -5.75 9.53
C THR A 134 -9.47 -6.63 9.18
N TRP A 135 -8.24 -6.14 9.45
CA TRP A 135 -6.99 -6.82 9.10
C TRP A 135 -6.25 -7.44 10.31
N ASP A 136 -6.77 -7.27 11.54
CA ASP A 136 -6.35 -7.94 12.77
C ASP A 136 -7.17 -9.22 13.03
#